data_ce00a924e879c389e1c00f5951137dde
#
_entry.id   ce00a924e879c389e1c00f5951137dde
#
_cell.length_a   1.000
_cell.length_b   1.000
_cell.length_c   1.000
_cell.angle_alpha   90.00
_cell.angle_beta   90.00
_cell.angle_gamma   90.00
#
_symmetry.space_group_name_H-M   'P 1'
#
loop_
_entity.id
_entity.type
_entity.pdbx_description
1 polymer ?
#
loop_
_entity_poly.entity_id
_entity_poly.type
_entity_poly.pdbx_seq_one_letter_code
_entity_poly.pdbx_strand_id
1 'polypeptide(L)'
;MSSTEIFYHGTCHLFDRFSLSFLGEGEGKSKFGHGIYITSSYKTAALYAAKAAKANDKSHCYVYTVEVPAFTNDNHIFSCKRVNKEIVSRAEKAVDETFPEEVTTQGKYFRKYLGNLLTGQRSTMKKMMSKADAIAENAVSEFLNKIGVVYLVWPQSQTKPNGDTNRAVLNENDICIVKIEQVEVDERNRLIEGSEIPIKL
;
A
#
# COMPACT_ATOMS: atom_id res chain seq x y z
N MET A 1 -22.50 6.58 8.85
CA MET A 1 -21.91 5.69 7.85
C MET A 1 -20.53 6.24 7.55
N SER A 2 -19.47 5.44 7.67
CA SER A 2 -18.14 5.88 7.24
C SER A 2 -18.15 6.05 5.72
N SER A 3 -17.62 7.18 5.22
CA SER A 3 -17.47 7.40 3.79
C SER A 3 -16.44 6.43 3.21
N THR A 4 -16.66 6.00 1.97
CA THR A 4 -15.73 5.16 1.21
C THR A 4 -15.19 5.90 -0.01
N GLU A 5 -14.09 5.42 -0.56
CA GLU A 5 -13.47 5.92 -1.78
C GLU A 5 -13.21 4.75 -2.74
N ILE A 6 -13.25 5.04 -4.05
CA ILE A 6 -12.96 4.07 -5.10
C ILE A 6 -11.47 4.10 -5.45
N PHE A 7 -10.87 2.91 -5.46
CA PHE A 7 -9.50 2.67 -5.87
C PHE A 7 -9.40 1.45 -6.78
N TYR A 8 -8.22 1.20 -7.32
CA TYR A 8 -7.97 0.13 -8.28
C TYR A 8 -6.76 -0.72 -7.87
N HIS A 9 -6.86 -2.03 -8.10
CA HIS A 9 -5.75 -2.96 -7.94
C HIS A 9 -5.53 -3.73 -9.23
N GLY A 10 -4.29 -3.78 -9.72
CA GLY A 10 -3.91 -4.49 -10.93
C GLY A 10 -3.13 -5.76 -10.62
N THR A 11 -3.55 -6.89 -11.21
CA THR A 11 -2.94 -8.21 -10.99
C THR A 11 -3.10 -9.12 -12.21
N CYS A 12 -2.35 -10.22 -12.26
CA CYS A 12 -2.52 -11.29 -13.24
C CYS A 12 -3.28 -12.51 -12.66
N HIS A 13 -3.75 -12.41 -11.43
CA HIS A 13 -4.49 -13.47 -10.74
C HIS A 13 -5.95 -13.09 -10.53
N LEU A 14 -6.83 -14.05 -10.71
CA LEU A 14 -8.26 -13.90 -10.41
C LEU A 14 -8.54 -14.52 -9.04
N PHE A 15 -9.20 -13.74 -8.16
CA PHE A 15 -9.58 -14.15 -6.81
C PHE A 15 -10.86 -13.43 -6.37
N ASP A 16 -11.57 -13.99 -5.40
CA ASP A 16 -12.82 -13.49 -4.86
C ASP A 16 -12.64 -12.59 -3.62
N ARG A 17 -11.46 -12.61 -3.01
CA ARG A 17 -11.11 -11.78 -1.85
C ARG A 17 -9.63 -11.49 -1.80
N PHE A 18 -9.29 -10.34 -1.25
CA PHE A 18 -7.90 -10.00 -0.95
C PHE A 18 -7.40 -10.78 0.27
N SER A 19 -6.11 -11.11 0.28
CA SER A 19 -5.44 -11.66 1.45
C SER A 19 -4.01 -11.16 1.56
N LEU A 20 -3.63 -10.76 2.77
CA LEU A 20 -2.27 -10.34 3.10
C LEU A 20 -1.27 -11.52 3.05
N SER A 21 -1.74 -12.77 3.09
CA SER A 21 -0.89 -13.96 3.02
C SER A 21 -0.21 -14.15 1.66
N PHE A 22 -0.75 -13.56 0.59
CA PHE A 22 -0.19 -13.62 -0.78
C PHE A 22 0.70 -12.41 -1.11
N LEU A 23 1.03 -11.58 -0.12
CA LEU A 23 1.93 -10.46 -0.34
C LEU A 23 3.37 -10.95 -0.62
N GLY A 24 3.91 -10.51 -1.75
CA GLY A 24 5.25 -10.88 -2.19
C GLY A 24 5.29 -11.77 -3.43
N GLU A 25 4.16 -12.32 -3.87
CA GLU A 25 4.04 -13.06 -5.13
C GLU A 25 3.99 -12.14 -6.37
N GLY A 26 3.79 -10.83 -6.18
CA GLY A 26 3.82 -9.82 -7.25
C GLY A 26 5.17 -9.10 -7.36
N GLU A 27 5.34 -8.23 -8.37
CA GLU A 27 6.55 -7.39 -8.57
C GLU A 27 6.87 -6.43 -7.40
N GLY A 28 5.91 -6.16 -6.54
CA GLY A 28 6.02 -5.20 -5.45
C GLY A 28 6.81 -5.75 -4.27
N LYS A 29 8.13 -5.64 -4.32
CA LYS A 29 8.98 -5.78 -3.13
C LYS A 29 8.56 -4.75 -2.11
N SER A 30 7.66 -5.04 -1.19
CA SER A 30 7.16 -4.24 -0.04
C SER A 30 7.90 -2.91 0.28
N LYS A 31 8.29 -2.19 -0.78
CA LYS A 31 9.14 -0.99 -0.72
C LYS A 31 8.51 0.13 0.12
N PHE A 32 7.20 0.19 0.08
CA PHE A 32 6.42 1.22 0.76
C PHE A 32 5.66 0.69 1.99
N GLY A 33 5.92 -0.56 2.40
CA GLY A 33 5.31 -1.22 3.54
C GLY A 33 4.60 -2.52 3.14
N HIS A 34 4.31 -3.35 4.13
CA HIS A 34 3.53 -4.56 3.96
C HIS A 34 2.05 -4.21 3.94
N GLY A 35 1.33 -4.56 2.87
CA GLY A 35 -0.08 -4.24 2.66
C GLY A 35 -0.53 -4.47 1.22
N ILE A 36 -1.81 -4.43 0.98
CA ILE A 36 -2.41 -4.59 -0.35
C ILE A 36 -2.32 -3.27 -1.10
N TYR A 37 -1.60 -3.27 -2.22
CA TYR A 37 -1.32 -2.07 -2.99
C TYR A 37 -2.47 -1.72 -3.92
N ILE A 38 -2.99 -0.52 -3.79
CA ILE A 38 -4.03 0.07 -4.62
C ILE A 38 -3.61 1.45 -5.14
N THR A 39 -4.21 1.88 -6.23
CA THR A 39 -3.93 3.18 -6.87
C THR A 39 -5.22 3.93 -7.20
N SER A 40 -5.18 5.25 -7.23
CA SER A 40 -6.31 6.09 -7.65
C SER A 40 -6.53 6.08 -9.16
N SER A 41 -5.62 5.52 -9.94
CA SER A 41 -5.65 5.53 -11.40
C SER A 41 -5.90 4.14 -11.98
N TYR A 42 -7.01 3.95 -12.71
CA TYR A 42 -7.34 2.71 -13.42
C TYR A 42 -6.24 2.33 -14.42
N LYS A 43 -5.74 3.30 -15.19
CA LYS A 43 -4.64 3.07 -16.16
C LYS A 43 -3.36 2.59 -15.47
N THR A 44 -3.08 3.09 -14.27
CA THR A 44 -1.94 2.64 -13.47
C THR A 44 -2.16 1.22 -12.94
N ALA A 45 -3.36 0.86 -12.54
CA ALA A 45 -3.68 -0.51 -12.15
C ALA A 45 -3.48 -1.47 -13.33
N ALA A 46 -3.96 -1.14 -14.54
CA ALA A 46 -3.73 -1.93 -15.75
C ALA A 46 -2.24 -2.10 -16.07
N LEU A 47 -1.42 -1.04 -15.91
CA LEU A 47 0.03 -1.11 -16.04
C LEU A 47 0.66 -2.09 -15.04
N TYR A 48 0.21 -2.09 -13.78
CA TYR A 48 0.71 -3.03 -12.77
C TYR A 48 0.25 -4.46 -13.05
N ALA A 49 -0.98 -4.66 -13.54
CA ALA A 49 -1.47 -5.96 -13.99
C ALA A 49 -0.59 -6.54 -15.11
N ALA A 50 -0.24 -5.72 -16.11
CA ALA A 50 0.64 -6.12 -17.21
C ALA A 50 2.04 -6.50 -16.74
N LYS A 51 2.61 -5.72 -15.82
CA LYS A 51 3.92 -6.04 -15.23
C LYS A 51 3.89 -7.33 -14.42
N ALA A 52 2.84 -7.53 -13.63
CA ALA A 52 2.63 -8.76 -12.86
C ALA A 52 2.46 -9.98 -13.81
N ALA A 53 1.69 -9.84 -14.88
CA ALA A 53 1.50 -10.88 -15.89
C ALA A 53 2.83 -11.27 -16.54
N LYS A 54 3.63 -10.28 -16.94
CA LYS A 54 4.96 -10.53 -17.52
C LYS A 54 5.92 -11.20 -16.54
N ALA A 55 5.93 -10.78 -15.28
CA ALA A 55 6.80 -11.33 -14.24
C ALA A 55 6.46 -12.79 -13.89
N ASN A 56 5.19 -13.18 -14.03
CA ASN A 56 4.67 -14.50 -13.68
C ASN A 56 4.36 -15.39 -14.90
N ASP A 57 4.77 -14.98 -16.10
CA ASP A 57 4.51 -15.70 -17.37
C ASP A 57 3.01 -15.99 -17.56
N LYS A 58 2.17 -14.99 -17.32
CA LYS A 58 0.70 -15.03 -17.48
C LYS A 58 0.26 -14.16 -18.65
N SER A 59 -0.83 -14.59 -19.30
CA SER A 59 -1.42 -13.89 -20.45
C SER A 59 -2.55 -12.93 -20.08
N HIS A 60 -3.10 -13.02 -18.87
CA HIS A 60 -4.26 -12.26 -18.47
C HIS A 60 -3.89 -11.13 -17.49
N CYS A 61 -4.52 -9.99 -17.70
CA CYS A 61 -4.43 -8.81 -16.83
C CYS A 61 -5.80 -8.52 -16.26
N TYR A 62 -5.89 -8.34 -14.94
CA TYR A 62 -7.14 -8.01 -14.27
C TYR A 62 -7.00 -6.68 -13.52
N VAL A 63 -8.06 -5.87 -13.56
CA VAL A 63 -8.20 -4.67 -12.76
C VAL A 63 -9.41 -4.84 -11.85
N TYR A 64 -9.16 -4.76 -10.57
CA TYR A 64 -10.17 -4.76 -9.51
C TYR A 64 -10.53 -3.33 -9.19
N THR A 65 -11.80 -2.98 -9.25
CA THR A 65 -12.36 -1.77 -8.66
C THR A 65 -12.74 -2.11 -7.22
N VAL A 66 -12.23 -1.36 -6.28
CA VAL A 66 -12.44 -1.60 -4.85
C VAL A 66 -12.94 -0.36 -4.13
N GLU A 67 -13.82 -0.57 -3.16
CA GLU A 67 -14.15 0.42 -2.14
C GLU A 67 -13.27 0.22 -0.91
N VAL A 68 -12.77 1.32 -0.38
CA VAL A 68 -11.94 1.37 0.82
C VAL A 68 -12.36 2.54 1.70
N PRO A 69 -12.11 2.53 3.03
CA PRO A 69 -12.42 3.65 3.91
C PRO A 69 -11.83 4.96 3.41
N ALA A 70 -12.60 6.04 3.48
CA ALA A 70 -12.07 7.36 3.10
C ALA A 70 -10.96 7.83 4.05
N PHE A 71 -10.13 8.74 3.59
CA PHE A 71 -9.13 9.38 4.43
C PHE A 71 -9.77 10.15 5.58
N THR A 72 -9.22 9.94 6.76
CA THR A 72 -9.38 10.85 7.91
C THR A 72 -8.03 11.50 8.22
N ASN A 73 -8.01 12.47 9.13
CA ASN A 73 -6.77 13.16 9.47
C ASN A 73 -5.72 12.23 10.12
N ASP A 74 -6.15 11.08 10.64
CA ASP A 74 -5.35 10.24 11.52
C ASP A 74 -5.37 8.73 11.17
N ASN A 75 -5.90 8.35 9.99
CA ASN A 75 -5.94 6.95 9.55
C ASN A 75 -4.89 6.59 8.49
N HIS A 76 -3.96 7.52 8.16
CA HIS A 76 -2.97 7.28 7.12
C HIS A 76 -1.62 7.93 7.39
N ILE A 77 -0.56 7.35 6.80
CA ILE A 77 0.81 7.86 6.90
C ILE A 77 1.37 8.09 5.49
N PHE A 78 1.66 9.34 5.13
CA PHE A 78 2.40 9.65 3.92
C PHE A 78 3.89 9.37 4.07
N SER A 79 4.48 8.61 3.15
CA SER A 79 5.90 8.22 3.19
C SER A 79 6.86 9.41 3.21
N CYS A 80 6.51 10.52 2.55
CA CYS A 80 7.36 11.70 2.37
C CYS A 80 6.92 12.92 3.19
N LYS A 81 5.89 12.82 4.02
CA LYS A 81 5.38 13.92 4.87
C LYS A 81 5.57 13.59 6.34
N ARG A 82 5.56 14.63 7.19
CA ARG A 82 5.54 14.48 8.64
C ARG A 82 4.32 13.64 9.06
N VAL A 83 4.54 12.75 10.00
CA VAL A 83 3.48 11.92 10.56
C VAL A 83 2.55 12.77 11.43
N ASN A 84 1.26 12.51 11.37
CA ASN A 84 0.27 13.17 12.21
C ASN A 84 0.57 12.93 13.69
N LYS A 85 0.46 13.98 14.51
CA LYS A 85 0.79 13.94 15.95
C LYS A 85 -0.08 12.93 16.71
N GLU A 86 -1.34 12.74 16.30
CA GLU A 86 -2.24 11.78 16.94
C GLU A 86 -1.81 10.34 16.68
N ILE A 87 -1.32 10.04 15.46
CA ILE A 87 -0.73 8.72 15.15
C ILE A 87 0.54 8.50 15.97
N VAL A 88 1.41 9.51 16.04
CA VAL A 88 2.63 9.44 16.84
C VAL A 88 2.29 9.16 18.31
N SER A 89 1.37 9.93 18.89
CA SER A 89 0.94 9.76 20.29
C SER A 89 0.34 8.38 20.57
N ARG A 90 -0.50 7.86 19.64
CA ARG A 90 -1.03 6.49 19.79
C ARG A 90 0.08 5.44 19.72
N ALA A 91 1.06 5.63 18.84
CA ALA A 91 2.18 4.71 18.72
C ALA A 91 3.09 4.75 19.95
N GLU A 92 3.47 5.94 20.44
CA GLU A 92 4.26 6.12 21.66
C GLU A 92 3.60 5.46 22.87
N LYS A 93 2.30 5.70 23.06
CA LYS A 93 1.51 5.07 24.11
C LYS A 93 1.48 3.54 24.00
N ALA A 94 1.40 3.01 22.79
CA ALA A 94 1.30 1.57 22.57
C ALA A 94 2.62 0.82 22.79
N VAL A 95 3.77 1.48 22.61
CA VAL A 95 5.09 0.89 22.85
C VAL A 95 5.75 1.37 24.15
N ASP A 96 5.10 2.28 24.89
CA ASP A 96 5.61 2.92 26.11
C ASP A 96 6.99 3.59 25.91
N GLU A 97 7.15 4.29 24.76
CA GLU A 97 8.40 4.96 24.39
C GLU A 97 8.12 6.29 23.69
N THR A 98 8.88 7.34 24.02
CA THR A 98 8.82 8.64 23.29
C THR A 98 9.74 8.60 22.07
N PHE A 99 9.22 9.00 20.92
CA PHE A 99 9.99 8.95 19.69
C PHE A 99 10.83 10.22 19.46
N PRO A 100 12.07 10.07 18.98
CA PRO A 100 12.87 11.21 18.53
C PRO A 100 12.14 12.00 17.45
N GLU A 101 12.17 13.33 17.50
CA GLU A 101 11.45 14.19 16.55
C GLU A 101 11.84 13.89 15.10
N GLU A 102 13.11 13.65 14.84
CA GLU A 102 13.66 13.37 13.52
C GLU A 102 13.01 12.16 12.84
N VAL A 103 12.59 11.13 13.57
CA VAL A 103 11.95 9.95 12.99
C VAL A 103 10.51 10.21 12.57
N THR A 104 9.87 11.23 13.12
CA THR A 104 8.48 11.61 12.80
C THR A 104 8.38 12.58 11.60
N THR A 105 9.52 13.12 11.14
CA THR A 105 9.56 14.10 10.03
C THR A 105 9.07 13.55 8.71
N GLN A 106 9.19 12.24 8.49
CA GLN A 106 8.68 11.55 7.32
C GLN A 106 8.16 10.16 7.68
N GLY A 107 7.02 9.76 7.11
CA GLY A 107 6.43 8.46 7.37
C GLY A 107 7.36 7.27 7.07
N LYS A 108 8.24 7.39 6.07
CA LYS A 108 9.24 6.34 5.78
C LYS A 108 10.26 6.15 6.93
N TYR A 109 10.64 7.21 7.63
CA TYR A 109 11.56 7.11 8.78
C TYR A 109 10.83 6.55 9.99
N PHE A 110 9.63 7.07 10.25
CA PHE A 110 8.76 6.60 11.31
C PHE A 110 8.51 5.09 11.21
N ARG A 111 8.10 4.62 10.04
CA ARG A 111 7.85 3.19 9.78
C ARG A 111 9.10 2.34 10.04
N LYS A 112 10.28 2.76 9.53
CA LYS A 112 11.52 2.02 9.72
C LYS A 112 11.98 2.01 11.17
N TYR A 113 11.80 3.12 11.88
CA TYR A 113 12.09 3.19 13.32
C TYR A 113 11.22 2.20 14.09
N LEU A 114 9.90 2.25 13.89
CA LEU A 114 8.97 1.30 14.49
C LEU A 114 9.32 -0.16 14.18
N GLY A 115 9.67 -0.47 12.94
CA GLY A 115 10.06 -1.82 12.55
C GLY A 115 11.27 -2.32 13.32
N ASN A 116 12.28 -1.48 13.46
CA ASN A 116 13.46 -1.81 14.25
C ASN A 116 13.13 -1.98 15.75
N LEU A 117 12.28 -1.11 16.28
CA LEU A 117 11.85 -1.18 17.67
C LEU A 117 11.07 -2.48 17.94
N LEU A 118 10.05 -2.77 17.13
CA LEU A 118 9.19 -3.94 17.27
C LEU A 118 9.93 -5.28 17.09
N THR A 119 11.02 -5.28 16.32
CA THR A 119 11.87 -6.47 16.11
C THR A 119 13.10 -6.54 17.03
N GLY A 120 13.18 -5.66 18.03
CA GLY A 120 14.31 -5.61 18.97
C GLY A 120 15.63 -5.20 18.33
N GLN A 121 15.61 -4.56 17.17
CA GLN A 121 16.82 -4.10 16.49
C GLN A 121 17.16 -2.68 16.93
N ARG A 122 18.44 -2.40 17.20
CA ARG A 122 18.88 -1.02 17.47
C ARG A 122 18.72 -0.17 16.21
N SER A 123 17.92 0.90 16.34
CA SER A 123 17.70 1.83 15.24
C SER A 123 18.85 2.84 15.17
N THR A 124 19.47 2.93 13.99
CA THR A 124 20.40 4.01 13.64
C THR A 124 19.89 4.68 12.37
N MET A 125 20.25 5.97 12.16
CA MET A 125 19.87 6.68 10.93
C MET A 125 20.28 5.91 9.66
N LYS A 126 21.49 5.32 9.66
CA LYS A 126 21.99 4.50 8.54
C LYS A 126 21.10 3.27 8.30
N LYS A 127 20.62 2.63 9.34
CA LYS A 127 19.75 1.46 9.28
C LYS A 127 18.33 1.83 8.83
N MET A 128 17.82 2.99 9.30
CA MET A 128 16.54 3.54 8.82
C MET A 128 16.53 3.85 7.33
N MET A 129 17.66 4.16 6.75
CA MET A 129 17.80 4.40 5.30
C MET A 129 18.10 3.13 4.50
N SER A 130 18.41 2.00 5.14
CA SER A 130 18.67 0.72 4.48
C SER A 130 17.42 0.15 3.83
N LYS A 131 17.62 -0.90 3.00
CA LYS A 131 16.53 -1.65 2.37
C LYS A 131 15.57 -2.18 3.44
N ALA A 132 14.26 -2.15 3.14
CA ALA A 132 13.23 -2.67 4.03
C ALA A 132 13.50 -4.15 4.37
N ASP A 133 13.41 -4.46 5.66
CA ASP A 133 13.39 -5.82 6.18
C ASP A 133 11.94 -6.31 6.16
N ALA A 134 11.66 -7.43 5.51
CA ALA A 134 10.29 -7.93 5.34
C ALA A 134 9.62 -8.25 6.69
N ILE A 135 10.36 -8.77 7.66
CA ILE A 135 9.85 -9.08 9.01
C ILE A 135 9.49 -7.78 9.73
N ALA A 136 10.38 -6.79 9.67
CA ALA A 136 10.15 -5.48 10.30
C ALA A 136 8.97 -4.74 9.63
N GLU A 137 8.85 -4.78 8.30
CA GLU A 137 7.74 -4.15 7.58
C GLU A 137 6.39 -4.81 7.90
N ASN A 138 6.35 -6.15 8.04
CA ASN A 138 5.15 -6.85 8.47
C ASN A 138 4.75 -6.45 9.90
N ALA A 139 5.68 -6.52 10.85
CA ALA A 139 5.43 -6.14 12.24
C ALA A 139 4.91 -4.71 12.39
N VAL A 140 5.47 -3.78 11.59
CA VAL A 140 5.00 -2.37 11.57
C VAL A 140 3.59 -2.27 11.02
N SER A 141 3.28 -2.95 9.92
CA SER A 141 1.95 -2.86 9.32
C SER A 141 0.88 -3.40 10.24
N GLU A 142 1.12 -4.54 10.88
CA GLU A 142 0.23 -5.09 11.91
C GLU A 142 0.06 -4.15 13.11
N PHE A 143 1.16 -3.57 13.59
CA PHE A 143 1.14 -2.63 14.71
C PHE A 143 0.36 -1.36 14.35
N LEU A 144 0.63 -0.76 13.19
CA LEU A 144 -0.05 0.44 12.73
C LEU A 144 -1.54 0.21 12.55
N ASN A 145 -1.93 -0.94 11.99
CA ASN A 145 -3.33 -1.32 11.88
C ASN A 145 -4.01 -1.40 13.25
N LYS A 146 -3.37 -2.02 14.25
CA LYS A 146 -3.89 -2.12 15.63
C LYS A 146 -4.14 -0.76 16.28
N ILE A 147 -3.37 0.28 15.93
CA ILE A 147 -3.56 1.64 16.43
C ILE A 147 -4.45 2.51 15.51
N GLY A 148 -5.15 1.90 14.54
CA GLY A 148 -6.14 2.57 13.69
C GLY A 148 -5.58 3.26 12.45
N VAL A 149 -4.37 2.95 12.03
CA VAL A 149 -3.84 3.37 10.73
C VAL A 149 -4.32 2.37 9.68
N VAL A 150 -4.99 2.86 8.64
CA VAL A 150 -5.52 2.05 7.53
C VAL A 150 -4.56 2.01 6.35
N TYR A 151 -3.81 3.11 6.12
CA TYR A 151 -3.00 3.26 4.91
C TYR A 151 -1.57 3.71 5.16
N LEU A 152 -0.66 3.13 4.37
CA LEU A 152 0.60 3.77 4.01
C LEU A 152 0.45 4.36 2.61
N VAL A 153 0.85 5.63 2.42
CA VAL A 153 0.56 6.40 1.21
C VAL A 153 1.84 6.94 0.59
N TRP A 154 1.94 6.90 -0.72
CA TRP A 154 3.02 7.57 -1.47
C TRP A 154 2.48 8.13 -2.79
N PRO A 155 3.12 9.22 -3.32
CA PRO A 155 2.74 9.75 -4.62
C PRO A 155 3.09 8.75 -5.72
N GLN A 156 2.24 8.64 -6.74
CA GLN A 156 2.51 7.83 -7.91
C GLN A 156 3.77 8.30 -8.64
N SER A 157 3.98 9.60 -8.71
CA SER A 157 5.18 10.23 -9.27
C SER A 157 5.84 11.15 -8.26
N GLN A 158 7.16 11.00 -8.09
CA GLN A 158 7.94 11.91 -7.24
C GLN A 158 8.00 13.34 -7.79
N THR A 159 7.82 13.52 -9.10
CA THR A 159 7.77 14.83 -9.76
C THR A 159 6.41 15.51 -9.67
N LYS A 160 5.35 14.77 -9.31
CA LYS A 160 3.99 15.26 -9.12
C LYS A 160 3.42 14.79 -7.76
N PRO A 161 3.95 15.32 -6.64
CA PRO A 161 3.60 14.81 -5.31
C PRO A 161 2.13 15.06 -4.90
N ASN A 162 1.43 15.95 -5.59
CA ASN A 162 0.01 16.25 -5.37
C ASN A 162 -0.92 15.61 -6.42
N GLY A 163 -0.37 14.72 -7.27
CA GLY A 163 -1.15 13.96 -8.26
C GLY A 163 -1.72 12.69 -7.68
N ASP A 164 -1.94 11.71 -8.57
CA ASP A 164 -2.41 10.38 -8.20
C ASP A 164 -1.56 9.76 -7.08
N THR A 165 -2.21 9.03 -6.20
CA THR A 165 -1.58 8.36 -5.06
C THR A 165 -1.71 6.86 -5.15
N ASN A 166 -0.69 6.19 -4.62
CA ASN A 166 -0.73 4.77 -4.32
C ASN A 166 -0.87 4.59 -2.81
N ARG A 167 -1.57 3.55 -2.40
CA ARG A 167 -1.78 3.19 -1.00
C ARG A 167 -1.44 1.72 -0.78
N ALA A 168 -0.88 1.39 0.38
CA ALA A 168 -0.89 0.05 0.93
C ALA A 168 -1.98 0.00 2.01
N VAL A 169 -3.00 -0.81 1.80
CA VAL A 169 -4.07 -1.07 2.78
C VAL A 169 -3.55 -2.11 3.77
N LEU A 170 -3.60 -1.81 5.05
CA LEU A 170 -2.96 -2.62 6.11
C LEU A 170 -3.84 -3.77 6.61
N ASN A 171 -5.13 -3.76 6.28
CA ASN A 171 -6.08 -4.82 6.64
C ASN A 171 -6.91 -5.21 5.42
N GLU A 172 -6.89 -6.47 5.07
CA GLU A 172 -7.65 -7.00 3.92
C GLU A 172 -9.18 -6.82 4.07
N ASN A 173 -9.68 -6.77 5.30
CA ASN A 173 -11.10 -6.55 5.58
C ASN A 173 -11.56 -5.10 5.30
N ASP A 174 -10.64 -4.17 5.10
CA ASP A 174 -10.94 -2.79 4.71
C ASP A 174 -11.15 -2.63 3.20
N ILE A 175 -11.11 -3.74 2.43
CA ILE A 175 -11.25 -3.74 0.97
C ILE A 175 -12.50 -4.48 0.56
N CYS A 176 -13.43 -3.80 -0.08
CA CYS A 176 -14.61 -4.40 -0.72
C CYS A 176 -14.41 -4.42 -2.24
N ILE A 177 -14.49 -5.61 -2.86
CA ILE A 177 -14.45 -5.73 -4.32
C ILE A 177 -15.80 -5.32 -4.88
N VAL A 178 -15.81 -4.30 -5.74
CA VAL A 178 -17.02 -3.79 -6.41
C VAL A 178 -17.15 -4.39 -7.81
N LYS A 179 -16.02 -4.53 -8.52
CA LYS A 179 -15.98 -4.97 -9.92
C LYS A 179 -14.63 -5.57 -10.23
N ILE A 180 -14.62 -6.55 -11.14
CA ILE A 180 -13.41 -7.12 -11.70
C ILE A 180 -13.54 -7.06 -13.22
N GLU A 181 -12.48 -6.61 -13.88
CA GLU A 181 -12.41 -6.57 -15.32
C GLU A 181 -11.12 -7.21 -15.81
N GLN A 182 -11.23 -8.07 -16.82
CA GLN A 182 -10.08 -8.44 -17.63
C GLN A 182 -9.83 -7.32 -18.61
N VAL A 183 -8.56 -6.95 -18.80
CA VAL A 183 -8.15 -5.86 -19.69
C VAL A 183 -7.05 -6.31 -20.63
N GLU A 184 -6.95 -5.66 -21.78
CA GLU A 184 -5.82 -5.81 -22.69
C GLU A 184 -4.88 -4.61 -22.59
N VAL A 185 -3.61 -4.86 -22.84
CA VAL A 185 -2.55 -3.86 -22.84
C VAL A 185 -1.71 -3.95 -24.11
N ASP A 186 -1.19 -2.82 -24.56
CA ASP A 186 -0.29 -2.75 -25.70
C ASP A 186 1.14 -3.23 -25.34
N GLU A 187 2.03 -3.29 -26.32
CA GLU A 187 3.44 -3.68 -26.16
C GLU A 187 4.21 -2.82 -25.15
N ARG A 188 3.71 -1.63 -24.83
CA ARG A 188 4.27 -0.70 -23.82
C ARG A 188 3.58 -0.83 -22.48
N ASN A 189 2.77 -1.88 -22.27
CA ASN A 189 1.95 -2.14 -21.08
C ASN A 189 0.92 -1.03 -20.80
N ARG A 190 0.42 -0.32 -21.80
CA ARG A 190 -0.62 0.69 -21.64
C ARG A 190 -1.97 0.06 -21.92
N LEU A 191 -2.98 0.40 -21.12
CA LEU A 191 -4.35 -0.04 -21.31
C LEU A 191 -4.84 0.27 -22.73
N ILE A 192 -5.41 -0.72 -23.40
CA ILE A 192 -6.18 -0.56 -24.64
C ILE A 192 -7.60 -0.19 -24.21
N GLU A 193 -7.99 1.05 -24.40
CA GLU A 193 -9.32 1.56 -24.02
C GLU A 193 -10.42 0.80 -24.78
N GLY A 194 -11.47 0.38 -24.07
CA GLY A 194 -12.57 -0.39 -24.61
C GLY A 194 -12.32 -1.92 -24.66
N SER A 195 -11.19 -2.38 -24.10
CA SER A 195 -10.88 -3.81 -23.98
C SER A 195 -11.44 -4.45 -22.70
N GLU A 196 -12.07 -3.65 -21.82
CA GLU A 196 -12.52 -4.07 -20.51
C GLU A 196 -13.66 -5.07 -20.60
N ILE A 197 -13.46 -6.30 -20.14
CA ILE A 197 -14.44 -7.37 -20.08
C ILE A 197 -14.79 -7.65 -18.62
N PRO A 198 -16.03 -7.38 -18.18
CA PRO A 198 -16.45 -7.68 -16.81
C PRO A 198 -16.37 -9.17 -16.50
N ILE A 199 -15.80 -9.52 -15.33
CA ILE A 199 -15.74 -10.87 -14.81
C ILE A 199 -16.81 -11.01 -13.71
N LYS A 200 -17.61 -12.06 -13.80
CA LYS A 200 -18.53 -12.49 -12.74
C LYS A 200 -17.80 -13.55 -11.91
N LEU A 201 -17.67 -13.33 -10.64
CA LEU A 201 -17.25 -14.34 -9.66
C LEU A 201 -18.42 -15.21 -9.23
#